data_09f80c4e904606be2914951c7a3294f3
#
_entry.id   09f80c4e904606be2914951c7a3294f3
#
_cell.length_a   1.000
_cell.length_b   1.000
_cell.length_c   1.000
_cell.angle_alpha   90.00
_cell.angle_beta   90.00
_cell.angle_gamma   90.00
#
_symmetry.space_group_name_H-M   'P 1'
#
loop_
_entity.id
_entity.type
_entity.pdbx_description
1 polymer ?
#
loop_
_entity_poly.entity_id
_entity_poly.type
_entity_poly.pdbx_seq_one_letter_code
_entity_poly.pdbx_strand_id
1 'polypeptide(L)'
;MLLRGVNDSADALEALFRAMLAARVKPYYLHQLDAAPGTARFHVPIAEGQRLLASLRGRVTGLAWPTYILDIPGGHGKVPIGPGYLNTDGTVRGPDGRYYSAGSSL
;
A
#
# COMPACT_ATOMS: atom_id res chain seq x y z
N MET A 1 -5.86 8.95 -0.83
CA MET A 1 -4.56 9.45 -0.35
C MET A 1 -4.37 9.04 1.11
N LEU A 2 -3.18 8.57 1.47
CA LEU A 2 -2.85 8.16 2.83
C LEU A 2 -2.51 9.39 3.67
N LEU A 3 -3.23 9.60 4.77
CA LEU A 3 -3.15 10.80 5.58
C LEU A 3 -3.03 10.47 7.07
N ARG A 4 -2.05 11.06 7.75
CA ARG A 4 -1.86 10.95 9.19
C ARG A 4 -3.11 11.41 9.95
N GLY A 5 -3.58 10.58 10.88
CA GLY A 5 -4.73 10.89 11.72
C GLY A 5 -6.09 10.76 11.04
N VAL A 6 -6.12 10.38 9.76
CA VAL A 6 -7.36 10.20 9.00
C VAL A 6 -7.59 8.72 8.68
N ASN A 7 -6.64 8.09 7.97
CA ASN A 7 -6.78 6.71 7.50
C ASN A 7 -5.48 5.91 7.64
N ASP A 8 -4.60 6.30 8.53
CA ASP A 8 -3.26 5.74 8.70
C ASP A 8 -3.21 4.53 9.64
N SER A 9 -4.25 3.71 9.63
CA SER A 9 -4.29 2.44 10.34
C SER A 9 -4.78 1.32 9.42
N ALA A 10 -4.33 0.10 9.69
CA ALA A 10 -4.78 -1.07 8.94
C ALA A 10 -6.29 -1.25 9.05
N ASP A 11 -6.87 -1.05 10.23
CA ASP A 11 -8.31 -1.22 10.45
C ASP A 11 -9.11 -0.18 9.65
N ALA A 12 -8.68 1.08 9.64
CA ALA A 12 -9.36 2.13 8.88
C ALA A 12 -9.30 1.86 7.37
N LEU A 13 -8.14 1.46 6.85
CA LEU A 13 -7.98 1.14 5.43
C LEU A 13 -8.77 -0.11 5.05
N GLU A 14 -8.77 -1.15 5.88
CA GLU A 14 -9.55 -2.35 5.63
C GLU A 14 -11.04 -2.02 5.54
N ALA A 15 -11.57 -1.24 6.50
CA ALA A 15 -12.96 -0.83 6.51
C ALA A 15 -13.32 -0.04 5.24
N LEU A 16 -12.47 0.91 4.85
CA LEU A 16 -12.68 1.69 3.65
C LEU A 16 -12.70 0.82 2.39
N PHE A 17 -11.71 -0.05 2.22
CA PHE A 17 -11.59 -0.86 1.01
C PHE A 17 -12.72 -1.89 0.91
N ARG A 18 -13.14 -2.47 2.03
CA ARG A 18 -14.31 -3.35 2.05
C ARG A 18 -15.59 -2.60 1.71
N ALA A 19 -15.77 -1.38 2.22
CA ALA A 19 -16.92 -0.55 1.90
C ALA A 19 -16.96 -0.17 0.42
N MET A 20 -15.79 0.12 -0.17
CA MET A 20 -15.68 0.40 -1.61
C MET A 20 -16.14 -0.78 -2.44
N LEU A 21 -15.67 -2.00 -2.14
CA LEU A 21 -16.10 -3.21 -2.85
C LEU A 21 -17.58 -3.48 -2.68
N ALA A 22 -18.14 -3.30 -1.48
CA ALA A 22 -19.57 -3.46 -1.24
C ALA A 22 -20.39 -2.49 -2.10
N ALA A 23 -19.86 -1.31 -2.40
CA ALA A 23 -20.46 -0.33 -3.30
C ALA A 23 -20.09 -0.57 -4.77
N ARG A 24 -19.44 -1.69 -5.09
CA ARG A 24 -18.92 -2.04 -6.43
C ARG A 24 -17.92 -1.05 -6.99
N VAL A 25 -17.08 -0.49 -6.10
CA VAL A 25 -15.98 0.41 -6.45
C VAL A 25 -14.67 -0.29 -6.12
N LYS A 26 -13.80 -0.47 -7.13
CA LYS A 26 -12.49 -1.09 -6.92
C LYS A 26 -11.48 -0.03 -6.51
N PRO A 27 -10.77 -0.20 -5.36
CA PRO A 27 -9.67 0.69 -5.01
C PRO A 27 -8.44 0.37 -5.88
N TYR A 28 -8.11 1.25 -6.83
CA TYR A 28 -6.97 1.04 -7.71
C TYR A 28 -5.67 1.51 -7.07
N TYR A 29 -5.67 2.73 -6.54
CA TYR A 29 -4.45 3.36 -6.03
C TYR A 29 -4.65 3.89 -4.62
N LEU A 30 -3.63 3.71 -3.78
CA LEU A 30 -3.44 4.49 -2.56
C LEU A 30 -2.28 5.44 -2.81
N HIS A 31 -2.53 6.74 -2.74
CA HIS A 31 -1.54 7.77 -3.04
C HIS A 31 -0.75 8.16 -1.80
N GLN A 32 0.58 8.22 -1.92
CA GLN A 32 1.43 8.91 -0.96
C GLN A 32 1.15 10.41 -1.04
N LEU A 33 1.12 11.07 0.11
CA LEU A 33 0.86 12.52 0.17
C LEU A 33 2.00 13.30 -0.48
N ASP A 34 1.65 14.21 -1.38
CA ASP A 34 2.62 15.12 -1.99
C ASP A 34 3.13 16.13 -0.98
N ALA A 35 4.41 16.51 -1.13
CA ALA A 35 5.00 17.58 -0.34
C ALA A 35 4.47 18.93 -0.83
N ALA A 36 3.39 19.40 -0.21
CA ALA A 36 2.78 20.68 -0.53
C ALA A 36 2.70 21.56 0.72
N PRO A 37 2.69 22.90 0.57
CA PRO A 37 2.54 23.81 1.72
C PRO A 37 1.28 23.47 2.53
N GLY A 38 1.42 23.44 3.85
CA GLY A 38 0.31 23.21 4.78
C GLY A 38 -0.13 21.77 4.95
N THR A 39 0.52 20.79 4.27
CA THR A 39 0.13 19.37 4.35
C THR A 39 1.04 18.55 5.27
N ALA A 40 2.12 19.11 5.80
CA ALA A 40 3.14 18.35 6.55
C ALA A 40 2.56 17.56 7.73
N ARG A 41 1.52 18.08 8.40
CA ARG A 41 0.88 17.42 9.54
C ARG A 41 0.17 16.12 9.15
N PHE A 42 -0.16 15.93 7.87
CA PHE A 42 -0.81 14.73 7.36
C PHE A 42 0.17 13.73 6.76
N HIS A 43 1.46 14.04 6.82
CA HIS A 43 2.48 13.18 6.21
C HIS A 43 2.60 11.85 6.93
N VAL A 44 2.58 10.77 6.16
CA VAL A 44 2.91 9.42 6.59
C VAL A 44 4.17 8.99 5.83
N PRO A 45 5.27 8.66 6.52
CA PRO A 45 6.47 8.18 5.81
C PRO A 45 6.19 6.97 4.95
N ILE A 46 6.84 6.87 3.79
CA ILE A 46 6.62 5.77 2.83
C ILE A 46 6.81 4.41 3.50
N ALA A 47 7.83 4.25 4.33
CA ALA A 47 8.07 2.97 5.02
C ALA A 47 6.90 2.56 5.91
N GLU A 48 6.24 3.52 6.56
CA GLU A 48 5.06 3.26 7.37
C GLU A 48 3.87 2.88 6.49
N GLY A 49 3.67 3.57 5.36
CA GLY A 49 2.65 3.23 4.38
C GLY A 49 2.85 1.84 3.81
N GLN A 50 4.09 1.47 3.51
CA GLN A 50 4.42 0.11 3.07
C GLN A 50 4.06 -0.95 4.12
N ARG A 51 4.32 -0.67 5.40
CA ARG A 51 3.95 -1.60 6.50
C ARG A 51 2.43 -1.73 6.61
N LEU A 52 1.69 -0.63 6.46
CA LEU A 52 0.22 -0.67 6.47
C LEU A 52 -0.32 -1.56 5.35
N LEU A 53 0.16 -1.37 4.13
CA LEU A 53 -0.27 -2.17 2.99
C LEU A 53 0.12 -3.63 3.15
N ALA A 54 1.31 -3.91 3.68
CA ALA A 54 1.74 -5.27 3.96
C ALA A 54 0.86 -5.96 5.00
N SER A 55 0.42 -5.23 6.03
CA SER A 55 -0.45 -5.77 7.07
C SER A 55 -1.85 -6.13 6.57
N LEU A 56 -2.29 -5.51 5.46
CA LEU A 56 -3.59 -5.81 4.86
C LEU A 56 -3.56 -7.04 3.96
N ARG A 57 -2.37 -7.47 3.53
CA ARG A 57 -2.22 -8.66 2.70
C ARG A 57 -2.70 -9.89 3.46
N GLY A 58 -3.64 -10.63 2.87
CA GLY A 58 -4.28 -11.77 3.53
C GLY A 58 -5.50 -11.43 4.41
N ARG A 59 -5.71 -10.14 4.72
CA ARG A 59 -6.90 -9.67 5.47
C ARG A 59 -8.03 -9.25 4.53
N VAL A 60 -7.70 -8.75 3.34
CA VAL A 60 -8.67 -8.34 2.32
C VAL A 60 -8.40 -9.09 1.03
N THR A 61 -9.46 -9.28 0.21
CA THR A 61 -9.29 -9.86 -1.12
C THR A 61 -8.36 -8.99 -1.98
N GLY A 62 -7.64 -9.61 -2.92
CA GLY A 62 -6.80 -8.88 -3.87
C GLY A 62 -7.56 -7.82 -4.66
N LEU A 63 -8.87 -7.99 -4.88
CA LEU A 63 -9.71 -6.96 -5.51
C LEU A 63 -9.82 -5.70 -4.67
N ALA A 64 -9.67 -5.79 -3.36
CA ALA A 64 -9.74 -4.66 -2.42
C ALA A 64 -8.37 -4.08 -2.08
N TRP A 65 -7.28 -4.69 -2.54
CA TRP A 65 -5.92 -4.27 -2.19
C TRP A 65 -5.37 -3.35 -3.28
N PRO A 66 -5.17 -2.06 -2.99
CA PRO A 66 -4.72 -1.09 -3.99
C PRO A 66 -3.22 -1.14 -4.22
N THR A 67 -2.77 -0.56 -5.32
CA THR A 67 -1.36 -0.27 -5.55
C THR A 67 -0.98 1.02 -4.84
N TYR A 68 0.06 0.97 -4.00
CA TYR A 68 0.58 2.15 -3.32
C TYR A 68 1.51 2.90 -4.27
N ILE A 69 1.22 4.17 -4.54
CA ILE A 69 1.93 4.94 -5.57
C ILE A 69 2.43 6.28 -5.03
N LEU A 70 3.48 6.76 -5.67
CA LEU A 70 4.02 8.09 -5.47
C LEU A 70 3.96 8.85 -6.79
N ASP A 71 3.45 10.08 -6.75
CA ASP A 71 3.66 11.05 -7.83
C ASP A 71 5.07 11.62 -7.68
N ILE A 72 5.93 11.33 -8.64
CA ILE A 72 7.32 11.80 -8.60
C ILE A 72 7.32 13.33 -8.68
N PRO A 73 7.95 14.03 -7.71
CA PRO A 73 8.02 15.49 -7.73
C PRO A 73 8.60 16.00 -9.05
N GLY A 74 8.02 17.09 -9.58
CA GLY A 74 8.45 17.67 -10.85
C GLY A 74 7.68 17.16 -12.06
N GLY A 75 6.60 16.41 -11.88
CA GLY A 75 5.76 15.97 -12.98
C GLY A 75 6.31 14.78 -13.78
N HIS A 76 7.16 13.97 -13.16
CA HIS A 76 7.79 12.80 -13.80
C HIS A 76 6.93 11.54 -13.81
N GLY A 77 5.67 11.64 -13.39
CA GLY A 77 4.72 10.55 -13.44
C GLY A 77 4.53 9.82 -12.11
N LYS A 78 3.74 8.75 -12.14
CA LYS A 78 3.39 7.93 -10.99
C LYS A 78 4.19 6.64 -11.01
N VAL A 79 4.67 6.20 -9.86
CA VAL A 79 5.34 4.92 -9.72
C VAL A 79 4.81 4.14 -8.52
N PRO A 80 4.71 2.80 -8.62
CA PRO A 80 4.45 1.98 -7.45
C PRO A 80 5.64 2.04 -6.48
N ILE A 81 5.33 2.16 -5.19
CA ILE A 81 6.37 2.27 -4.15
C ILE A 81 6.33 1.13 -3.15
N GLY A 82 5.82 -0.02 -3.57
CA GLY A 82 5.78 -1.21 -2.74
C GLY A 82 4.54 -1.28 -1.85
N PRO A 83 4.53 -2.18 -0.87
CA PRO A 83 5.65 -3.05 -0.46
C PRO A 83 6.00 -4.09 -1.53
N GLY A 84 7.30 -4.43 -1.62
CA GLY A 84 7.77 -5.53 -2.44
C GLY A 84 7.74 -6.85 -1.66
N TYR A 85 7.49 -7.94 -2.37
CA TYR A 85 7.39 -9.28 -1.76
C TYR A 85 8.42 -10.26 -2.29
N LEU A 86 8.95 -10.02 -3.48
CA LEU A 86 10.02 -10.84 -4.07
C LEU A 86 11.37 -10.20 -3.78
N ASN A 87 12.27 -10.96 -3.17
CA ASN A 87 13.64 -10.55 -2.90
C ASN A 87 14.60 -11.04 -4.00
N THR A 88 15.75 -10.40 -4.10
CA THR A 88 16.77 -10.76 -5.10
C THR A 88 17.38 -12.13 -4.86
N ASP A 89 17.29 -12.67 -3.63
CA ASP A 89 17.77 -14.01 -3.29
C ASP A 89 16.80 -15.14 -3.64
N GLY A 90 15.66 -14.81 -4.27
CA GLY A 90 14.65 -15.79 -4.65
C GLY A 90 13.66 -16.14 -3.55
N THR A 91 13.69 -15.43 -2.42
CA THR A 91 12.67 -15.60 -1.39
C THR A 91 11.50 -14.64 -1.61
N VAL A 92 10.32 -15.04 -1.12
CA VAL A 92 9.12 -14.20 -1.12
C VAL A 92 8.58 -14.06 0.30
N ARG A 93 8.06 -12.88 0.60
CA ARG A 93 7.40 -12.63 1.88
C ARG A 93 5.92 -13.00 1.75
N GLY A 94 5.47 -13.96 2.57
CA GLY A 94 4.07 -14.36 2.62
C GLY A 94 3.19 -13.36 3.39
N PRO A 95 1.87 -13.55 3.31
CA PRO A 95 0.92 -12.71 4.05
C PRO A 95 1.09 -12.78 5.57
N ASP A 96 1.72 -13.85 6.07
CA ASP A 96 2.04 -14.05 7.49
C ASP A 96 3.32 -13.32 7.94
N GLY A 97 3.98 -12.63 7.01
CA GLY A 97 5.25 -11.95 7.26
C GLY A 97 6.47 -12.85 7.21
N ARG A 98 6.31 -14.15 7.01
CA ARG A 98 7.41 -15.11 6.90
C ARG A 98 7.93 -15.18 5.47
N TYR A 99 9.18 -15.65 5.32
CA TYR A 99 9.83 -15.77 4.03
C TYR A 99 9.81 -17.22 3.55
N TYR A 100 9.55 -17.40 2.27
CA TYR A 100 9.45 -18.70 1.61
C TYR A 100 10.27 -18.70 0.33
N SER A 101 10.68 -19.88 -0.13
CA SER A 101 11.27 -19.98 -1.46
C SER A 101 10.23 -19.72 -2.53
N ALA A 102 10.61 -18.98 -3.58
CA ALA A 102 9.78 -18.84 -4.76
C ALA A 102 9.77 -20.13 -5.61
N GLY A 103 10.60 -21.09 -5.27
CA GLY A 103 10.67 -22.37 -5.95
C GLY A 103 11.13 -22.23 -7.39
N SER A 104 10.53 -23.01 -8.28
CA SER A 104 10.86 -23.00 -9.71
C SER A 104 10.22 -21.85 -10.48
N SER A 105 9.53 -20.93 -9.81
CA SER A 105 8.89 -19.78 -10.44
C SER A 105 9.88 -18.68 -10.86
N LEU A 106 11.12 -18.77 -10.37
CA LEU A 106 12.13 -17.76 -10.69
C LEU A 106 12.65 -17.89 -12.13
#